data_1a47e0fbbb56840c2255449beedf5f08
#
_entry.id   1a47e0fbbb56840c2255449beedf5f08
#
_cell.length_a   1.000
_cell.length_b   1.000
_cell.length_c   1.000
_cell.angle_alpha   90.00
_cell.angle_beta   90.00
_cell.angle_gamma   90.00
#
_symmetry.space_group_name_H-M   'P 1'
#
loop_
_entity.id
_entity.type
_entity.pdbx_description
1 polymer ?
#
loop_
_entity_poly.entity_id
_entity_poly.type
_entity_poly.pdbx_seq_one_letter_code
_entity_poly.pdbx_strand_id
1 'polypeptide(L)'
;MATKDFEVQQLLKAYRKGVISEELFARQMDQLRAGGDGHDAVPNVFAHRGDGAKMAQQILGKTPQTESMVFTIPPGFGNDHENSHRGDQLIYVIEGKATCRVSGKECEIKAGDFVTIPAGAPHTLRTGAEKLFALTVFAPPER
;
A
#
# COMPACT_ATOMS: atom_id res chain seq x y z
N MET A 1 -0.93 -23.16 -14.83
CA MET A 1 -0.72 -22.49 -13.55
C MET A 1 0.68 -22.83 -13.03
N ALA A 2 1.43 -21.82 -12.60
CA ALA A 2 2.77 -22.03 -12.09
C ALA A 2 2.72 -22.76 -10.75
N THR A 3 3.61 -23.74 -10.57
CA THR A 3 3.77 -24.42 -9.29
C THR A 3 4.69 -23.59 -8.40
N LYS A 4 4.68 -23.90 -7.11
CA LYS A 4 5.58 -23.28 -6.15
C LYS A 4 7.05 -23.43 -6.56
N ASP A 5 7.45 -24.63 -7.03
CA ASP A 5 8.80 -24.88 -7.49
C ASP A 5 9.17 -24.02 -8.69
N PHE A 6 8.25 -23.85 -9.63
CA PHE A 6 8.46 -23.01 -10.79
C PHE A 6 8.68 -21.55 -10.36
N GLU A 7 7.86 -21.06 -9.46
CA GLU A 7 7.97 -19.67 -8.96
C GLU A 7 9.30 -19.45 -8.22
N VAL A 8 9.73 -20.42 -7.42
CA VAL A 8 11.03 -20.35 -6.74
C VAL A 8 12.16 -20.27 -7.75
N GLN A 9 12.11 -21.10 -8.82
CA GLN A 9 13.15 -21.08 -9.85
C GLN A 9 13.18 -19.76 -10.60
N GLN A 10 12.04 -19.19 -10.92
CA GLN A 10 11.98 -17.88 -11.57
C GLN A 10 12.55 -16.78 -10.68
N LEU A 11 12.26 -16.83 -9.40
CA LEU A 11 12.74 -15.86 -8.42
C LEU A 11 14.27 -15.96 -8.27
N LEU A 12 14.81 -17.18 -8.17
CA LEU A 12 16.25 -17.43 -8.12
C LEU A 12 16.94 -16.90 -9.37
N LYS A 13 16.36 -17.14 -10.53
CA LYS A 13 16.90 -16.69 -11.81
C LYS A 13 16.96 -15.16 -11.85
N ALA A 14 15.91 -14.49 -11.42
CA ALA A 14 15.87 -13.03 -11.38
C ALA A 14 16.92 -12.47 -10.43
N TYR A 15 17.09 -13.10 -9.28
CA TYR A 15 18.08 -12.67 -8.30
C TYR A 15 19.50 -12.84 -8.86
N ARG A 16 19.82 -14.00 -9.45
CA ARG A 16 21.14 -14.29 -10.04
C ARG A 16 21.49 -13.32 -11.16
N LYS A 17 20.48 -12.86 -11.91
CA LYS A 17 20.68 -11.89 -12.99
C LYS A 17 20.77 -10.43 -12.50
N GLY A 18 20.57 -10.20 -11.21
CA GLY A 18 20.57 -8.86 -10.66
C GLY A 18 19.34 -8.05 -10.98
N VAL A 19 18.26 -8.70 -11.44
CA VAL A 19 16.99 -8.01 -11.77
C VAL A 19 16.27 -7.56 -10.51
N ILE A 20 16.41 -8.34 -9.41
CA ILE A 20 15.82 -8.00 -8.12
C ILE A 20 16.91 -7.94 -7.06
N SER A 21 16.69 -7.13 -6.03
CA SER A 21 17.61 -6.99 -4.91
C SER A 21 17.53 -8.20 -3.97
N GLU A 22 18.55 -8.35 -3.15
CA GLU A 22 18.57 -9.39 -2.11
C GLU A 22 17.38 -9.24 -1.16
N GLU A 23 17.07 -8.02 -0.76
CA GLU A 23 15.95 -7.74 0.13
C GLU A 23 14.61 -8.16 -0.50
N LEU A 24 14.38 -7.81 -1.75
CA LEU A 24 13.17 -8.19 -2.46
C LEU A 24 13.09 -9.69 -2.65
N PHE A 25 14.23 -10.33 -2.98
CA PHE A 25 14.30 -11.79 -3.12
C PHE A 25 13.89 -12.47 -1.81
N ALA A 26 14.46 -12.06 -0.68
CA ALA A 26 14.15 -12.65 0.62
C ALA A 26 12.68 -12.49 0.97
N ARG A 27 12.12 -11.32 0.71
CA ARG A 27 10.70 -11.03 0.98
C ARG A 27 9.77 -11.91 0.15
N GLN A 28 10.07 -12.08 -1.14
CA GLN A 28 9.25 -12.91 -2.01
C GLN A 28 9.40 -14.40 -1.70
N MET A 29 10.59 -14.83 -1.29
CA MET A 29 10.77 -16.21 -0.84
C MET A 29 9.94 -16.50 0.42
N ASP A 30 9.88 -15.56 1.34
CA ASP A 30 9.06 -15.71 2.53
C ASP A 30 7.58 -15.81 2.18
N GLN A 31 7.12 -15.01 1.22
CA GLN A 31 5.74 -15.10 0.72
C GLN A 31 5.43 -16.46 0.11
N LEU A 32 6.34 -17.00 -0.68
CA LEU A 32 6.15 -18.32 -1.29
C LEU A 32 6.07 -19.42 -0.25
N ARG A 33 6.89 -19.34 0.80
CA ARG A 33 6.86 -20.30 1.89
C ARG A 33 5.55 -20.25 2.67
N ALA A 34 5.05 -19.04 2.92
CA ALA A 34 3.83 -18.83 3.67
C ALA A 34 2.59 -19.15 2.86
N GLY A 35 2.57 -18.70 1.59
CA GLY A 35 1.38 -18.75 0.74
C GLY A 35 1.25 -19.97 -0.15
N GLY A 36 2.16 -20.91 -0.09
CA GLY A 36 2.11 -22.09 -0.95
C GLY A 36 2.36 -21.74 -2.41
N ASP A 37 1.34 -21.44 -3.18
CA ASP A 37 1.42 -21.17 -4.62
C ASP A 37 1.70 -19.72 -4.97
N GLY A 38 2.14 -18.90 -4.01
CA GLY A 38 2.36 -17.46 -4.24
C GLY A 38 1.10 -16.62 -4.07
N HIS A 39 0.03 -17.23 -3.64
CA HIS A 39 -1.20 -16.55 -3.23
C HIS A 39 -1.20 -16.36 -1.74
N ASP A 40 -1.55 -15.15 -1.29
CA ASP A 40 -1.80 -14.93 0.12
C ASP A 40 -3.13 -14.22 0.30
N ALA A 41 -3.94 -14.75 1.19
CA ALA A 41 -5.07 -14.02 1.70
C ALA A 41 -4.65 -13.40 3.03
N VAL A 42 -4.93 -12.12 3.22
CA VAL A 42 -4.70 -11.46 4.50
C VAL A 42 -6.01 -11.48 5.28
N PRO A 43 -6.15 -12.41 6.24
CA PRO A 43 -7.37 -12.45 7.02
C PRO A 43 -7.44 -11.26 7.97
N ASN A 44 -8.63 -10.70 8.12
CA ASN A 44 -8.91 -9.64 9.08
C ASN A 44 -7.95 -8.45 8.96
N VAL A 45 -8.13 -7.67 7.90
CA VAL A 45 -7.33 -6.47 7.65
C VAL A 45 -7.33 -5.51 8.85
N PHE A 46 -8.39 -5.50 9.66
CA PHE A 46 -8.46 -4.68 10.86
C PHE A 46 -7.40 -5.03 11.91
N ALA A 47 -6.89 -6.24 11.91
CA ALA A 47 -5.82 -6.64 12.83
C ALA A 47 -4.52 -5.89 12.57
N HIS A 48 -4.39 -5.27 11.40
CA HIS A 48 -3.21 -4.51 11.00
C HIS A 48 -3.38 -3.01 11.22
N ARG A 49 -4.45 -2.60 11.87
CA ARG A 49 -4.71 -1.21 12.20
C ARG A 49 -3.74 -0.74 13.29
N GLY A 50 -3.14 0.43 13.09
CA GLY A 50 -2.32 1.05 14.11
C GLY A 50 -3.18 1.59 15.26
N ASP A 51 -2.53 1.93 16.38
CA ASP A 51 -3.21 2.42 17.56
C ASP A 51 -3.71 3.88 17.43
N GLY A 52 -3.32 4.57 16.39
CA GLY A 52 -3.73 5.95 16.16
C GLY A 52 -2.88 6.99 16.89
N ALA A 53 -1.83 6.58 17.59
CA ALA A 53 -0.93 7.51 18.29
C ALA A 53 0.11 8.10 17.34
N LYS A 54 0.46 7.38 16.29
CA LYS A 54 1.42 7.82 15.28
C LYS A 54 1.08 7.18 13.94
N MET A 55 1.69 7.70 12.90
CA MET A 55 1.57 7.13 11.56
C MET A 55 2.05 5.68 11.55
N ALA A 56 1.24 4.78 11.02
CA ALA A 56 1.57 3.37 10.89
C ALA A 56 1.23 2.88 9.50
N GLN A 57 2.06 1.99 8.96
CA GLN A 57 1.86 1.39 7.64
C GLN A 57 2.18 -0.10 7.72
N GLN A 58 1.41 -0.90 6.99
CA GLN A 58 1.64 -2.33 6.89
C GLN A 58 1.40 -2.78 5.45
N ILE A 59 2.41 -3.39 4.83
CA ILE A 59 2.26 -3.95 3.49
C ILE A 59 1.46 -5.24 3.60
N LEU A 60 0.41 -5.38 2.80
CA LEU A 60 -0.42 -6.57 2.75
C LEU A 60 -0.01 -7.51 1.62
N GLY A 61 0.44 -6.97 0.50
CA GLY A 61 0.87 -7.77 -0.64
C GLY A 61 1.62 -6.93 -1.64
N LYS A 62 2.46 -7.59 -2.43
CA LYS A 62 3.25 -6.90 -3.45
C LYS A 62 3.55 -7.84 -4.59
N THR A 63 3.33 -7.34 -5.81
CA THR A 63 3.69 -8.01 -7.06
C THR A 63 4.43 -6.99 -7.92
N PRO A 64 4.98 -7.39 -9.09
CA PRO A 64 5.55 -6.41 -10.00
C PRO A 64 4.56 -5.35 -10.49
N GLN A 65 3.26 -5.60 -10.42
CA GLN A 65 2.23 -4.69 -10.92
C GLN A 65 1.59 -3.84 -9.83
N THR A 66 1.53 -4.32 -8.59
CA THR A 66 0.82 -3.61 -7.51
C THR A 66 1.50 -3.78 -6.17
N GLU A 67 1.29 -2.80 -5.31
CA GLU A 67 1.66 -2.87 -3.90
C GLU A 67 0.45 -2.44 -3.08
N SER A 68 -0.01 -3.31 -2.18
CA SER A 68 -1.17 -3.05 -1.33
C SER A 68 -0.74 -2.91 0.11
N MET A 69 -1.27 -1.90 0.79
CA MET A 69 -0.97 -1.68 2.20
C MET A 69 -2.17 -1.06 2.91
N VAL A 70 -2.17 -1.17 4.22
CA VAL A 70 -3.05 -0.36 5.06
C VAL A 70 -2.20 0.67 5.78
N PHE A 71 -2.80 1.83 6.03
CA PHE A 71 -2.14 2.86 6.83
C PHE A 71 -3.12 3.44 7.83
N THR A 72 -2.57 3.87 8.96
CA THR A 72 -3.30 4.56 10.01
C THR A 72 -2.65 5.93 10.20
N ILE A 73 -3.44 6.98 10.09
CA ILE A 73 -2.97 8.35 10.27
C ILE A 73 -3.59 8.89 11.56
N PRO A 74 -2.78 9.41 12.49
CA PRO A 74 -3.33 9.95 13.74
C PRO A 74 -4.12 11.22 13.51
N PRO A 75 -4.96 11.64 14.46
CA PRO A 75 -5.66 12.93 14.37
C PRO A 75 -4.68 14.09 14.26
N GLY A 76 -5.09 15.14 13.56
CA GLY A 76 -4.30 16.36 13.44
C GLY A 76 -3.03 16.22 12.62
N PHE A 77 -2.95 15.19 11.80
CA PHE A 77 -1.75 14.90 10.99
C PHE A 77 -1.87 15.54 9.61
N GLY A 78 -0.72 15.89 9.05
CA GLY A 78 -0.62 16.41 7.70
C GLY A 78 -0.23 17.88 7.67
N ASN A 79 0.25 18.30 6.50
CA ASN A 79 0.64 19.67 6.25
C ASN A 79 0.34 20.00 4.78
N ASP A 80 0.82 21.14 4.31
CA ASP A 80 0.57 21.57 2.93
C ASP A 80 1.62 21.04 1.94
N HIS A 81 2.55 20.21 2.40
CA HIS A 81 3.55 19.60 1.52
C HIS A 81 2.89 18.55 0.65
N GLU A 82 2.94 18.76 -0.66
CA GLU A 82 2.33 17.86 -1.62
C GLU A 82 3.27 16.72 -1.96
N ASN A 83 2.72 15.50 -1.97
CA ASN A 83 3.42 14.32 -2.43
C ASN A 83 2.94 13.96 -3.84
N SER A 84 3.74 13.19 -4.55
CA SER A 84 3.33 12.58 -5.81
C SER A 84 4.00 11.22 -5.92
N HIS A 85 3.39 10.33 -6.69
CA HIS A 85 3.90 8.97 -6.85
C HIS A 85 4.03 8.65 -8.34
N ARG A 86 4.92 7.73 -8.67
CA ARG A 86 5.14 7.34 -10.07
C ARG A 86 3.98 6.55 -10.66
N GLY A 87 3.20 5.90 -9.82
CA GLY A 87 2.04 5.13 -10.24
C GLY A 87 0.74 5.73 -9.72
N ASP A 88 -0.35 5.13 -10.14
CA ASP A 88 -1.66 5.48 -9.59
C ASP A 88 -1.74 5.03 -8.14
N GLN A 89 -2.40 5.83 -7.32
CA GLN A 89 -2.70 5.45 -5.94
C GLN A 89 -4.21 5.37 -5.77
N LEU A 90 -4.67 4.23 -5.29
CA LEU A 90 -6.09 4.00 -5.00
C LEU A 90 -6.25 3.91 -3.49
N ILE A 91 -7.22 4.62 -2.94
CA ILE A 91 -7.45 4.64 -1.49
C ILE A 91 -8.91 4.29 -1.21
N TYR A 92 -9.12 3.29 -0.36
CA TYR A 92 -10.43 2.97 0.18
C TYR A 92 -10.42 3.26 1.69
N VAL A 93 -11.27 4.19 2.13
CA VAL A 93 -11.33 4.58 3.54
C VAL A 93 -12.16 3.55 4.30
N ILE A 94 -11.54 2.92 5.30
CA ILE A 94 -12.18 1.90 6.12
C ILE A 94 -12.80 2.52 7.37
N GLU A 95 -12.06 3.42 8.05
CA GLU A 95 -12.53 4.10 9.25
C GLU A 95 -12.03 5.54 9.28
N GLY A 96 -12.83 6.42 9.85
CA GLY A 96 -12.40 7.79 10.10
C GLY A 96 -12.70 8.73 8.97
N LYS A 97 -11.98 9.85 8.96
CA LYS A 97 -12.27 10.99 8.10
C LYS A 97 -10.99 11.76 7.83
N ALA A 98 -10.86 12.31 6.63
CA ALA A 98 -9.72 13.14 6.27
C ALA A 98 -10.10 14.13 5.17
N THR A 99 -9.25 15.13 4.97
CA THR A 99 -9.34 16.03 3.82
C THR A 99 -8.27 15.60 2.82
N CYS A 100 -8.70 15.34 1.60
CA CYS A 100 -7.83 14.94 0.50
C CYS A 100 -7.81 16.03 -0.55
N ARG A 101 -6.63 16.49 -0.95
CA ARG A 101 -6.46 17.44 -2.03
C ARG A 101 -5.64 16.80 -3.13
N VAL A 102 -6.19 16.76 -4.34
CA VAL A 102 -5.53 16.18 -5.50
C VAL A 102 -5.52 17.22 -6.62
N SER A 103 -4.34 17.58 -7.08
CA SER A 103 -4.16 18.58 -8.16
C SER A 103 -4.92 19.89 -7.87
N GLY A 104 -4.89 20.32 -6.62
CA GLY A 104 -5.54 21.55 -6.18
C GLY A 104 -7.01 21.43 -5.81
N LYS A 105 -7.63 20.30 -6.07
CA LYS A 105 -9.03 20.04 -5.74
C LYS A 105 -9.14 19.35 -4.39
N GLU A 106 -9.87 19.95 -3.48
CA GLU A 106 -10.03 19.47 -2.11
C GLU A 106 -11.38 18.80 -1.91
N CYS A 107 -11.41 17.68 -1.22
CA CYS A 107 -12.63 17.02 -0.81
C CYS A 107 -12.45 16.33 0.54
N GLU A 108 -13.54 16.19 1.28
CA GLU A 108 -13.55 15.40 2.49
C GLU A 108 -13.85 13.95 2.14
N ILE A 109 -13.08 13.04 2.71
CA ILE A 109 -13.30 11.60 2.55
C ILE A 109 -13.56 10.97 3.92
N LYS A 110 -14.41 9.95 3.93
CA LYS A 110 -14.83 9.26 5.16
C LYS A 110 -15.01 7.78 4.89
N ALA A 111 -15.25 7.01 5.92
CA ALA A 111 -15.46 5.57 5.81
C ALA A 111 -16.41 5.20 4.67
N GLY A 112 -15.97 4.31 3.79
CA GLY A 112 -16.73 3.88 2.62
C GLY A 112 -16.37 4.62 1.34
N ASP A 113 -15.62 5.72 1.41
CA ASP A 113 -15.25 6.49 0.23
C ASP A 113 -14.02 5.90 -0.45
N PHE A 114 -13.97 6.09 -1.77
CA PHE A 114 -12.87 5.62 -2.61
C PHE A 114 -12.29 6.80 -3.38
N VAL A 115 -10.95 6.88 -3.40
CA VAL A 115 -10.24 7.97 -4.08
C VAL A 115 -9.24 7.37 -5.06
N THR A 116 -9.22 7.92 -6.28
CA THR A 116 -8.19 7.61 -7.27
C THR A 116 -7.28 8.82 -7.41
N ILE A 117 -5.99 8.61 -7.18
CA ILE A 117 -4.97 9.65 -7.36
C ILE A 117 -4.13 9.24 -8.56
N PRO A 118 -4.25 9.93 -9.70
CA PRO A 118 -3.47 9.57 -10.89
C PRO A 118 -1.97 9.68 -10.68
N ALA A 119 -1.21 8.89 -11.43
CA ALA A 119 0.25 8.94 -11.43
C ALA A 119 0.73 10.38 -11.61
N GLY A 120 1.65 10.79 -10.77
CA GLY A 120 2.26 12.12 -10.84
C GLY A 120 1.41 13.26 -10.28
N ALA A 121 0.14 13.02 -9.93
CA ALA A 121 -0.71 14.08 -9.42
C ALA A 121 -0.26 14.51 -8.02
N PRO A 122 -0.01 15.81 -7.80
CA PRO A 122 0.34 16.29 -6.47
C PRO A 122 -0.88 16.19 -5.54
N HIS A 123 -0.66 15.71 -4.33
CA HIS A 123 -1.75 15.49 -3.39
C HIS A 123 -1.31 15.63 -1.95
N THR A 124 -2.29 15.92 -1.09
CA THR A 124 -2.13 15.93 0.37
C THR A 124 -3.27 15.14 1.01
N LEU A 125 -2.99 14.58 2.17
CA LEU A 125 -3.99 13.89 2.99
C LEU A 125 -3.83 14.38 4.42
N ARG A 126 -4.89 14.96 4.99
CA ARG A 126 -4.84 15.61 6.29
C ARG A 126 -6.00 15.14 7.15
N THR A 127 -5.71 14.76 8.38
CA THR A 127 -6.74 14.39 9.34
C THR A 127 -7.10 15.57 10.23
N GLY A 128 -8.35 15.58 10.69
CA GLY A 128 -8.83 16.54 11.69
C GLY A 128 -8.92 15.86 13.06
N ALA A 129 -10.12 15.86 13.64
CA ALA A 129 -10.34 15.32 14.98
C ALA A 129 -10.30 13.79 15.04
N GLU A 130 -10.45 13.10 13.90
CA GLU A 130 -10.50 11.65 13.83
C GLU A 130 -9.26 11.11 13.17
N LYS A 131 -8.80 9.93 13.63
CA LYS A 131 -7.79 9.17 12.91
C LYS A 131 -8.37 8.58 11.63
N LEU A 132 -7.50 8.25 10.70
CA LEU A 132 -7.89 7.63 9.44
C LEU A 132 -7.26 6.25 9.33
N PHE A 133 -8.05 5.23 9.00
CA PHE A 133 -7.56 3.90 8.64
C PHE A 133 -8.04 3.58 7.23
N ALA A 134 -7.12 3.29 6.34
CA ALA A 134 -7.44 3.11 4.93
C ALA A 134 -6.57 2.04 4.28
N LEU A 135 -7.14 1.43 3.24
CA LEU A 135 -6.41 0.53 2.34
C LEU A 135 -5.95 1.34 1.15
N THR A 136 -4.69 1.18 0.75
CA THR A 136 -4.18 1.82 -0.45
C THR A 136 -3.48 0.82 -1.36
N VAL A 137 -3.55 1.08 -2.67
CA VAL A 137 -2.88 0.28 -3.68
C VAL A 137 -2.10 1.22 -4.59
N PHE A 138 -0.84 0.90 -4.82
CA PHE A 138 0.00 1.59 -5.81
C PHE A 138 0.17 0.69 -7.03
N ALA A 139 -0.04 1.24 -8.21
CA ALA A 139 0.10 0.52 -9.48
C ALA A 139 0.82 1.41 -10.51
N PRO A 140 2.09 1.17 -10.82
CA PRO A 140 2.97 0.15 -10.24
C PRO A 140 3.40 0.45 -8.80
N PRO A 141 4.07 -0.49 -8.15
CA PRO A 141 4.56 -0.28 -6.80
C PRO A 141 5.42 0.96 -6.67
N GLU A 142 5.38 1.59 -5.51
CA GLU A 142 6.15 2.80 -5.21
C GLU A 142 7.65 2.53 -5.27
N ARG A 143 8.06 1.29 -4.99
CA ARG A 143 9.45 0.88 -4.97
C ARG A 143 9.71 -0.38 -5.75
#